data_4f91c6bcee4a4331ec50664c51a7e285
#
_entry.id   4f91c6bcee4a4331ec50664c51a7e285
#
_cell.length_a   1.000
_cell.length_b   1.000
_cell.length_c   1.000
_cell.angle_alpha   90.00
_cell.angle_beta   90.00
_cell.angle_gamma   90.00
#
_symmetry.space_group_name_H-M   'P 1'
#
loop_
_entity.id
_entity.type
_entity.pdbx_description
1 polymer ?
#
loop_
_entity_poly.entity_id
_entity_poly.type
_entity_poly.pdbx_seq_one_letter_code
_entity_poly.pdbx_strand_id
1 'polypeptide(L)'
;MLKVGLTGGIAAGKSLVARRLRERGALLIDADVLSREVVEPGTPGLQAVVAVFGKEILTDDGGLDRPALGAAVFGDHAKREQLNAIIHPLVRARSAQLVADAEPERIVVQDIPLLVETGQGSRFHLVLVVDAPEEVRIRRMISDRGMAEADARARIAAQATHAERLAAADVVLENVESQEAILARVDRLWDERLEPFAANLAAARVAASSGGPVLAGPRSDWPQQAKRLADRIRSANERILAVDHIGSTAVPGLPAKDVIDLQVSVRSLAEADAVAGSLASAGFPRRPGLWRDIPKPSHPDPADWEKRLHGNADPGRSANVHVRVTGSPGWRFALGFRDWLRDNPQMAQEYLAEKERLANLHAKDSSTGRYAKDKERWFAEVAEPAMQEWMRRVHWQPDSAAG
;
A
#
# COMPACT_ATOMS: atom_id res chain seq x y z
N MET A 1 0.29 -2.73 15.91
CA MET A 1 -0.92 -3.36 15.34
C MET A 1 -0.83 -3.37 13.83
N LEU A 2 -0.98 -4.53 13.20
CA LEU A 2 -1.02 -4.67 11.73
C LEU A 2 -2.48 -4.52 11.24
N LYS A 3 -2.73 -3.59 10.32
CA LYS A 3 -4.05 -3.38 9.69
C LYS A 3 -4.03 -3.93 8.27
N VAL A 4 -4.87 -4.91 7.99
CA VAL A 4 -5.01 -5.57 6.68
C VAL A 4 -6.39 -5.25 6.12
N GLY A 5 -6.46 -4.70 4.92
CA GLY A 5 -7.69 -4.57 4.16
C GLY A 5 -7.92 -5.83 3.33
N LEU A 6 -9.02 -6.53 3.56
CA LEU A 6 -9.41 -7.70 2.78
C LEU A 6 -10.52 -7.32 1.82
N THR A 7 -10.32 -7.60 0.54
CA THR A 7 -11.32 -7.38 -0.51
C THR A 7 -11.26 -8.47 -1.58
N GLY A 8 -12.13 -8.39 -2.56
CA GLY A 8 -12.16 -9.34 -3.67
C GLY A 8 -13.47 -9.27 -4.44
N GLY A 9 -13.45 -9.71 -5.69
CA GLY A 9 -14.65 -9.74 -6.53
C GLY A 9 -15.76 -10.62 -5.94
N ILE A 10 -17.00 -10.32 -6.30
CA ILE A 10 -18.15 -11.15 -5.90
C ILE A 10 -17.89 -12.63 -6.25
N ALA A 11 -18.19 -13.54 -5.35
CA ALA A 11 -17.97 -14.99 -5.47
C ALA A 11 -16.50 -15.43 -5.67
N ALA A 12 -15.50 -14.56 -5.41
CA ALA A 12 -14.09 -14.93 -5.43
C ALA A 12 -13.68 -15.86 -4.27
N GLY A 13 -14.49 -15.97 -3.20
CA GLY A 13 -14.19 -16.81 -2.03
C GLY A 13 -13.62 -16.04 -0.83
N LYS A 14 -13.81 -14.72 -0.79
CA LYS A 14 -13.35 -13.82 0.28
C LYS A 14 -13.73 -14.32 1.68
N SER A 15 -14.98 -14.78 1.89
CA SER A 15 -15.47 -15.24 3.20
C SER A 15 -14.71 -16.48 3.72
N LEU A 16 -14.22 -17.35 2.83
CA LEU A 16 -13.38 -18.51 3.21
C LEU A 16 -12.03 -18.03 3.75
N VAL A 17 -11.40 -17.08 3.07
CA VAL A 17 -10.14 -16.46 3.49
C VAL A 17 -10.32 -15.68 4.81
N ALA A 18 -11.39 -14.88 4.93
CA ALA A 18 -11.71 -14.13 6.15
C ALA A 18 -11.86 -15.06 7.37
N ARG A 19 -12.59 -16.18 7.20
CA ARG A 19 -12.76 -17.19 8.25
C ARG A 19 -11.40 -17.79 8.64
N ARG A 20 -10.55 -18.17 7.67
CA ARG A 20 -9.25 -18.75 7.97
C ARG A 20 -8.33 -17.77 8.71
N LEU A 21 -8.30 -16.51 8.31
CA LEU A 21 -7.53 -15.46 9.01
C LEU A 21 -8.01 -15.30 10.47
N ARG A 22 -9.32 -15.37 10.72
CA ARG A 22 -9.89 -15.36 12.09
C ARG A 22 -9.46 -16.59 12.88
N GLU A 23 -9.51 -17.79 12.29
CA GLU A 23 -9.04 -19.04 12.91
C GLU A 23 -7.56 -18.97 13.29
N ARG A 24 -6.73 -18.26 12.49
CA ARG A 24 -5.33 -17.98 12.78
C ARG A 24 -5.13 -16.93 13.90
N GLY A 25 -6.18 -16.28 14.36
CA GLY A 25 -6.12 -15.33 15.46
C GLY A 25 -6.29 -13.85 15.06
N ALA A 26 -6.62 -13.54 13.81
CA ALA A 26 -6.94 -12.17 13.42
C ALA A 26 -8.21 -11.65 14.12
N LEU A 27 -8.21 -10.38 14.49
CA LEU A 27 -9.45 -9.65 14.76
C LEU A 27 -10.11 -9.31 13.42
N LEU A 28 -11.17 -10.03 13.07
CA LEU A 28 -11.92 -9.77 11.84
C LEU A 28 -13.00 -8.71 12.10
N ILE A 29 -12.93 -7.63 11.35
CA ILE A 29 -13.92 -6.56 11.31
C ILE A 29 -14.63 -6.62 9.95
N ASP A 30 -15.89 -7.04 9.97
CA ASP A 30 -16.73 -7.17 8.78
C ASP A 30 -17.63 -5.94 8.67
N ALA A 31 -17.45 -5.13 7.62
CA ALA A 31 -18.24 -3.92 7.41
C ALA A 31 -19.73 -4.20 7.20
N ASP A 32 -20.09 -5.35 6.61
CA ASP A 32 -21.48 -5.74 6.41
C ASP A 32 -22.13 -6.15 7.75
N VAL A 33 -21.38 -6.80 8.64
CA VAL A 33 -21.85 -7.10 10.01
C VAL A 33 -22.02 -5.81 10.80
N LEU A 34 -21.02 -4.92 10.77
CA LEU A 34 -21.12 -3.64 11.47
C LEU A 34 -22.26 -2.77 10.95
N SER A 35 -22.53 -2.78 9.65
CA SER A 35 -23.66 -2.03 9.08
C SER A 35 -25.02 -2.51 9.59
N ARG A 36 -25.07 -3.74 10.07
CA ARG A 36 -26.28 -4.29 10.73
C ARG A 36 -26.32 -3.92 12.21
N GLU A 37 -25.18 -4.04 12.89
CA GLU A 37 -25.05 -3.73 14.32
C GLU A 37 -25.41 -2.26 14.63
N VAL A 38 -24.92 -1.31 13.83
CA VAL A 38 -25.15 0.12 14.09
C VAL A 38 -26.60 0.59 13.95
N VAL A 39 -27.48 -0.25 13.38
CA VAL A 39 -28.90 0.02 13.23
C VAL A 39 -29.80 -1.02 13.96
N GLU A 40 -29.25 -1.69 14.97
CA GLU A 40 -30.04 -2.57 15.84
C GLU A 40 -30.98 -1.77 16.72
N PRO A 41 -32.06 -2.42 17.26
CA PRO A 41 -32.99 -1.76 18.16
C PRO A 41 -32.31 -1.03 19.32
N GLY A 42 -32.72 0.21 19.56
CA GLY A 42 -32.15 1.05 20.62
C GLY A 42 -30.88 1.85 20.25
N THR A 43 -30.31 1.64 19.06
CA THR A 43 -29.12 2.39 18.63
C THR A 43 -29.45 3.80 18.12
N PRO A 44 -28.52 4.76 18.28
CA PRO A 44 -28.66 6.07 17.65
C PRO A 44 -28.73 5.99 16.11
N GLY A 45 -28.13 4.96 15.51
CA GLY A 45 -28.15 4.74 14.05
C GLY A 45 -29.55 4.40 13.55
N LEU A 46 -30.28 3.49 14.23
CA LEU A 46 -31.66 3.20 13.88
C LEU A 46 -32.54 4.45 14.01
N GLN A 47 -32.36 5.23 15.10
CA GLN A 47 -33.11 6.48 15.31
C GLN A 47 -32.87 7.47 14.16
N ALA A 48 -31.62 7.63 13.71
CA ALA A 48 -31.27 8.52 12.60
C ALA A 48 -31.88 8.05 11.26
N VAL A 49 -31.89 6.74 11.00
CA VAL A 49 -32.48 6.17 9.79
C VAL A 49 -34.02 6.36 9.82
N VAL A 50 -34.68 6.12 10.97
CA VAL A 50 -36.14 6.34 11.14
C VAL A 50 -36.50 7.82 10.97
N ALA A 51 -35.66 8.74 11.45
CA ALA A 51 -35.91 10.18 11.29
C ALA A 51 -35.92 10.63 9.81
N VAL A 52 -35.20 9.95 8.92
CA VAL A 52 -35.12 10.26 7.49
C VAL A 52 -36.12 9.49 6.65
N PHE A 53 -36.32 8.20 6.98
CA PHE A 53 -37.11 7.28 6.15
C PHE A 53 -38.50 6.97 6.69
N GLY A 54 -38.86 7.50 7.88
CA GLY A 54 -40.14 7.25 8.52
C GLY A 54 -40.20 5.98 9.39
N LYS A 55 -41.34 5.78 10.07
CA LYS A 55 -41.53 4.61 10.94
C LYS A 55 -41.95 3.34 10.19
N GLU A 56 -42.32 3.48 8.95
CA GLU A 56 -42.75 2.40 8.05
C GLU A 56 -41.61 1.42 7.69
N ILE A 57 -40.37 1.80 8.02
CA ILE A 57 -39.21 0.92 7.89
C ILE A 57 -38.90 0.11 9.14
N LEU A 58 -39.82 0.14 10.14
CA LEU A 58 -39.68 -0.66 11.36
C LEU A 58 -40.57 -1.90 11.31
N THR A 59 -40.10 -2.97 11.89
CA THR A 59 -40.87 -4.16 12.22
C THR A 59 -41.69 -3.95 13.48
N ASP A 60 -42.69 -4.79 13.74
CA ASP A 60 -43.57 -4.69 14.92
C ASP A 60 -42.82 -4.77 16.26
N ASP A 61 -41.68 -5.44 16.31
CA ASP A 61 -40.77 -5.54 17.46
C ASP A 61 -39.80 -4.36 17.59
N GLY A 62 -39.92 -3.35 16.71
CA GLY A 62 -39.09 -2.14 16.72
C GLY A 62 -37.72 -2.31 16.07
N GLY A 63 -37.49 -3.40 15.39
CA GLY A 63 -36.29 -3.64 14.56
C GLY A 63 -36.39 -2.96 13.19
N LEU A 64 -35.27 -2.96 12.43
CA LEU A 64 -35.26 -2.46 11.07
C LEU A 64 -35.85 -3.49 10.09
N ASP A 65 -36.92 -3.13 9.40
CA ASP A 65 -37.43 -3.87 8.23
C ASP A 65 -36.54 -3.60 7.03
N ARG A 66 -35.57 -4.48 6.79
CA ARG A 66 -34.59 -4.36 5.71
C ARG A 66 -35.20 -4.44 4.31
N PRO A 67 -36.19 -5.32 4.05
CA PRO A 67 -36.95 -5.31 2.81
C PRO A 67 -37.64 -3.96 2.55
N ALA A 68 -38.35 -3.41 3.55
CA ALA A 68 -39.02 -2.12 3.42
C ALA A 68 -38.05 -0.97 3.18
N LEU A 69 -36.95 -0.88 3.93
CA LEU A 69 -35.89 0.10 3.68
C LEU A 69 -35.26 -0.10 2.30
N GLY A 70 -34.98 -1.35 1.90
CA GLY A 70 -34.47 -1.68 0.58
C GLY A 70 -35.38 -1.18 -0.52
N ALA A 71 -36.68 -1.39 -0.42
CA ALA A 71 -37.67 -0.89 -1.36
C ALA A 71 -37.71 0.66 -1.40
N ALA A 72 -37.61 1.32 -0.24
CA ALA A 72 -37.61 2.77 -0.13
C ALA A 72 -36.42 3.45 -0.83
N VAL A 73 -35.26 2.77 -0.88
CA VAL A 73 -34.02 3.28 -1.53
C VAL A 73 -33.75 2.69 -2.91
N PHE A 74 -34.53 1.67 -3.31
CA PHE A 74 -34.35 1.00 -4.60
C PHE A 74 -34.70 1.97 -5.73
N GLY A 75 -33.77 2.14 -6.69
CA GLY A 75 -33.95 3.05 -7.81
C GLY A 75 -33.76 4.54 -7.50
N ASP A 76 -33.67 4.95 -6.23
CA ASP A 76 -33.48 6.33 -5.81
C ASP A 76 -32.03 6.58 -5.34
N HIS A 77 -31.21 7.23 -6.18
CA HIS A 77 -29.82 7.54 -5.86
C HIS A 77 -29.70 8.48 -4.66
N ALA A 78 -30.57 9.51 -4.57
CA ALA A 78 -30.51 10.50 -3.48
C ALA A 78 -30.81 9.86 -2.12
N LYS A 79 -31.81 8.99 -2.05
CA LYS A 79 -32.14 8.25 -0.83
C LYS A 79 -31.04 7.27 -0.42
N ARG A 80 -30.40 6.61 -1.39
CA ARG A 80 -29.22 5.78 -1.09
C ARG A 80 -28.06 6.59 -0.53
N GLU A 81 -27.80 7.77 -1.07
CA GLU A 81 -26.80 8.69 -0.55
C GLU A 81 -27.12 9.15 0.88
N GLN A 82 -28.39 9.48 1.18
CA GLN A 82 -28.83 9.83 2.54
C GLN A 82 -28.62 8.67 3.53
N LEU A 83 -29.00 7.45 3.14
CA LEU A 83 -28.77 6.27 3.96
C LEU A 83 -27.28 6.03 4.22
N ASN A 84 -26.47 6.11 3.19
CA ASN A 84 -25.02 5.96 3.26
C ASN A 84 -24.38 7.04 4.15
N ALA A 85 -24.85 8.29 4.07
CA ALA A 85 -24.37 9.39 4.91
C ALA A 85 -24.64 9.16 6.41
N ILE A 86 -25.66 8.38 6.76
CA ILE A 86 -25.95 7.99 8.14
C ILE A 86 -25.11 6.77 8.54
N ILE A 87 -25.12 5.71 7.74
CA ILE A 87 -24.55 4.41 8.13
C ILE A 87 -23.01 4.43 8.08
N HIS A 88 -22.40 4.99 7.03
CA HIS A 88 -20.94 4.93 6.87
C HIS A 88 -20.14 5.58 8.00
N PRO A 89 -20.53 6.76 8.56
CA PRO A 89 -19.85 7.31 9.74
C PRO A 89 -19.94 6.41 10.96
N LEU A 90 -21.11 5.79 11.21
CA LEU A 90 -21.33 4.90 12.35
C LEU A 90 -20.51 3.61 12.24
N VAL A 91 -20.49 3.00 11.06
CA VAL A 91 -19.64 1.83 10.78
C VAL A 91 -18.17 2.17 10.97
N ARG A 92 -17.72 3.34 10.48
CA ARG A 92 -16.33 3.78 10.68
C ARG A 92 -15.99 3.99 12.15
N ALA A 93 -16.89 4.64 12.90
CA ALA A 93 -16.71 4.87 14.33
C ALA A 93 -16.65 3.54 15.11
N ARG A 94 -17.56 2.62 14.81
CA ARG A 94 -17.58 1.30 15.45
C ARG A 94 -16.35 0.45 15.10
N SER A 95 -15.93 0.47 13.84
CA SER A 95 -14.69 -0.17 13.42
C SER A 95 -13.47 0.44 14.11
N ALA A 96 -13.41 1.77 14.24
CA ALA A 96 -12.32 2.44 14.95
C ALA A 96 -12.28 2.07 16.43
N GLN A 97 -13.46 1.95 17.08
CA GLN A 97 -13.57 1.48 18.46
C GLN A 97 -13.02 0.07 18.63
N LEU A 98 -13.42 -0.88 17.78
CA LEU A 98 -12.92 -2.26 17.81
C LEU A 98 -11.40 -2.33 17.61
N VAL A 99 -10.87 -1.46 16.75
CA VAL A 99 -9.41 -1.34 16.54
C VAL A 99 -8.73 -0.75 17.78
N ALA A 100 -9.32 0.25 18.43
CA ALA A 100 -8.75 0.89 19.62
C ALA A 100 -8.73 -0.06 20.84
N ASP A 101 -9.76 -0.90 20.95
CA ASP A 101 -9.91 -1.88 22.04
C ASP A 101 -9.00 -3.13 21.82
N ALA A 102 -8.43 -3.29 20.65
CA ALA A 102 -7.57 -4.44 20.33
C ALA A 102 -6.14 -4.24 20.88
N GLU A 103 -5.52 -5.35 21.28
CA GLU A 103 -4.11 -5.35 21.73
C GLU A 103 -3.16 -4.80 20.67
N PRO A 104 -2.09 -4.07 21.07
CA PRO A 104 -1.18 -3.41 20.13
C PRO A 104 -0.49 -4.34 19.12
N GLU A 105 -0.32 -5.62 19.45
CA GLU A 105 0.31 -6.62 18.59
C GLU A 105 -0.67 -7.36 17.70
N ARG A 106 -1.99 -7.09 17.84
CA ARG A 106 -3.02 -7.80 17.10
C ARG A 106 -2.94 -7.53 15.61
N ILE A 107 -3.21 -8.57 14.82
CA ILE A 107 -3.47 -8.45 13.38
C ILE A 107 -4.98 -8.18 13.23
N VAL A 108 -5.31 -7.01 12.67
CA VAL A 108 -6.68 -6.60 12.39
C VAL A 108 -6.94 -6.73 10.91
N VAL A 109 -7.94 -7.52 10.54
CA VAL A 109 -8.39 -7.71 9.17
C VAL A 109 -9.74 -7.03 9.01
N GLN A 110 -9.81 -6.02 8.15
CA GLN A 110 -11.07 -5.37 7.80
C GLN A 110 -11.57 -5.91 6.46
N ASP A 111 -12.70 -6.58 6.49
CA ASP A 111 -13.39 -7.09 5.31
C ASP A 111 -14.25 -5.97 4.70
N ILE A 112 -13.79 -5.45 3.55
CA ILE A 112 -14.43 -4.32 2.86
C ILE A 112 -14.66 -4.70 1.39
N PRO A 113 -15.90 -5.04 1.01
CA PRO A 113 -16.22 -5.45 -0.36
C PRO A 113 -15.85 -4.43 -1.43
N LEU A 114 -16.03 -3.14 -1.16
CA LEU A 114 -15.79 -2.02 -2.08
C LEU A 114 -14.51 -1.23 -1.73
N LEU A 115 -13.47 -1.89 -1.21
CA LEU A 115 -12.23 -1.24 -0.82
C LEU A 115 -11.54 -0.53 -1.98
N VAL A 116 -11.53 -1.16 -3.15
CA VAL A 116 -10.88 -0.64 -4.36
C VAL A 116 -11.70 0.50 -4.94
N GLU A 117 -12.99 0.32 -5.12
CA GLU A 117 -13.93 1.30 -5.66
C GLU A 117 -13.96 2.60 -4.84
N THR A 118 -13.75 2.50 -3.53
CA THR A 118 -13.75 3.64 -2.61
C THR A 118 -12.36 4.19 -2.29
N GLY A 119 -11.30 3.67 -2.92
CA GLY A 119 -9.93 4.17 -2.80
C GLY A 119 -9.34 4.06 -1.39
N GLN A 120 -9.76 3.10 -0.57
CA GLN A 120 -9.39 3.01 0.84
C GLN A 120 -8.03 2.33 1.09
N GLY A 121 -7.30 1.90 0.06
CA GLY A 121 -6.08 1.10 0.19
C GLY A 121 -5.00 1.72 1.08
N SER A 122 -4.80 3.04 1.01
CA SER A 122 -3.77 3.74 1.80
C SER A 122 -4.00 3.73 3.32
N ARG A 123 -5.19 3.36 3.79
CA ARG A 123 -5.53 3.24 5.22
C ARG A 123 -4.99 1.98 5.87
N PHE A 124 -4.52 1.01 5.07
CA PHE A 124 -4.06 -0.29 5.49
C PHE A 124 -2.55 -0.44 5.30
N HIS A 125 -1.90 -1.22 6.16
CA HIS A 125 -0.52 -1.61 5.97
C HIS A 125 -0.35 -2.58 4.81
N LEU A 126 -1.40 -3.37 4.52
CA LEU A 126 -1.44 -4.35 3.46
C LEU A 126 -2.87 -4.51 2.93
N VAL A 127 -3.03 -4.52 1.61
CA VAL A 127 -4.28 -4.87 0.93
C VAL A 127 -4.18 -6.28 0.38
N LEU A 128 -5.07 -7.15 0.88
CA LEU A 128 -5.20 -8.53 0.46
C LEU A 128 -6.41 -8.66 -0.47
N VAL A 129 -6.18 -9.06 -1.71
CA VAL A 129 -7.23 -9.28 -2.70
C VAL A 129 -7.42 -10.78 -2.92
N VAL A 130 -8.63 -11.27 -2.68
CA VAL A 130 -9.02 -12.62 -3.11
C VAL A 130 -9.58 -12.52 -4.52
N ASP A 131 -8.95 -13.23 -5.45
CA ASP A 131 -9.32 -13.18 -6.86
C ASP A 131 -9.64 -14.55 -7.43
N ALA A 132 -10.51 -14.58 -8.43
CA ALA A 132 -10.82 -15.74 -9.24
C ALA A 132 -11.26 -15.26 -10.64
N PRO A 133 -11.00 -16.06 -11.71
CA PRO A 133 -11.45 -15.75 -13.04
C PRO A 133 -12.97 -15.50 -13.11
N GLU A 134 -13.38 -14.62 -14.00
CA GLU A 134 -14.78 -14.20 -14.13
C GLU A 134 -15.72 -15.40 -14.31
N GLU A 135 -15.38 -16.32 -15.19
CA GLU A 135 -16.19 -17.51 -15.46
C GLU A 135 -16.31 -18.46 -14.24
N VAL A 136 -15.29 -18.50 -13.39
CA VAL A 136 -15.36 -19.24 -12.12
C VAL A 136 -16.35 -18.57 -11.17
N ARG A 137 -16.31 -17.25 -11.08
CA ARG A 137 -17.20 -16.44 -10.22
C ARG A 137 -18.65 -16.53 -10.69
N ILE A 138 -18.91 -16.46 -12.00
CA ILE A 138 -20.24 -16.65 -12.60
C ILE A 138 -20.78 -18.02 -12.25
N ARG A 139 -20.03 -19.10 -12.51
CA ARG A 139 -20.45 -20.46 -12.16
C ARG A 139 -20.85 -20.60 -10.69
N ARG A 140 -20.03 -20.05 -9.78
CA ARG A 140 -20.31 -20.08 -8.33
C ARG A 140 -21.59 -19.30 -7.98
N MET A 141 -21.86 -18.18 -8.65
CA MET A 141 -23.11 -17.44 -8.42
C MET A 141 -24.34 -18.19 -8.90
N ILE A 142 -24.24 -18.90 -10.01
CA ILE A 142 -25.32 -19.73 -10.53
C ILE A 142 -25.52 -20.97 -9.65
N SER A 143 -24.45 -21.75 -9.38
CA SER A 143 -24.54 -23.01 -8.64
C SER A 143 -24.91 -22.82 -7.17
N ASP A 144 -24.26 -21.85 -6.49
CA ASP A 144 -24.35 -21.74 -5.02
C ASP A 144 -25.46 -20.78 -4.56
N ARG A 145 -25.92 -19.88 -5.45
CA ARG A 145 -26.90 -18.83 -5.12
C ARG A 145 -28.13 -18.85 -6.03
N GLY A 146 -28.22 -19.76 -7.00
CA GLY A 146 -29.35 -19.83 -7.94
C GLY A 146 -29.55 -18.57 -8.79
N MET A 147 -28.48 -17.77 -9.00
CA MET A 147 -28.58 -16.51 -9.72
C MET A 147 -28.66 -16.74 -11.23
N ALA A 148 -29.46 -15.91 -11.93
CA ALA A 148 -29.43 -15.91 -13.39
C ALA A 148 -28.07 -15.38 -13.90
N GLU A 149 -27.57 -15.95 -15.00
CA GLU A 149 -26.25 -15.56 -15.56
C GLU A 149 -26.18 -14.06 -15.88
N ALA A 150 -27.25 -13.50 -16.44
CA ALA A 150 -27.31 -12.08 -16.77
C ALA A 150 -27.13 -11.19 -15.52
N ASP A 151 -27.74 -11.56 -14.38
CA ASP A 151 -27.62 -10.85 -13.11
C ASP A 151 -26.20 -11.01 -12.54
N ALA A 152 -25.61 -12.20 -12.67
CA ALA A 152 -24.24 -12.45 -12.25
C ALA A 152 -23.24 -11.56 -13.01
N ARG A 153 -23.36 -11.46 -14.34
CA ARG A 153 -22.53 -10.59 -15.17
C ARG A 153 -22.73 -9.11 -14.84
N ALA A 154 -23.98 -8.66 -14.65
CA ALA A 154 -24.29 -7.30 -14.27
C ALA A 154 -23.65 -6.91 -12.93
N ARG A 155 -23.67 -7.80 -11.92
CA ARG A 155 -23.02 -7.57 -10.62
C ARG A 155 -21.51 -7.53 -10.71
N ILE A 156 -20.90 -8.32 -11.57
CA ILE A 156 -19.45 -8.28 -11.82
C ILE A 156 -19.07 -6.95 -12.49
N ALA A 157 -19.84 -6.53 -13.50
CA ALA A 157 -19.59 -5.29 -14.23
C ALA A 157 -19.74 -4.03 -13.36
N ALA A 158 -20.51 -4.10 -12.27
CA ALA A 158 -20.67 -3.00 -11.31
C ALA A 158 -19.51 -2.87 -10.30
N GLN A 159 -18.54 -3.80 -10.29
CA GLN A 159 -17.38 -3.77 -9.42
C GLN A 159 -16.14 -3.26 -10.15
N ALA A 160 -15.08 -2.94 -9.39
CA ALA A 160 -13.76 -2.67 -9.94
C ALA A 160 -13.32 -3.79 -10.89
N THR A 161 -12.67 -3.43 -11.97
CA THR A 161 -12.12 -4.38 -12.95
C THR A 161 -11.05 -5.27 -12.32
N HIS A 162 -10.75 -6.39 -12.96
CA HIS A 162 -9.65 -7.26 -12.55
C HIS A 162 -8.31 -6.49 -12.44
N ALA A 163 -8.01 -5.65 -13.44
CA ALA A 163 -6.78 -4.84 -13.46
C ALA A 163 -6.70 -3.85 -12.28
N GLU A 164 -7.80 -3.17 -11.94
CA GLU A 164 -7.86 -2.24 -10.80
C GLU A 164 -7.67 -2.97 -9.47
N ARG A 165 -8.27 -4.17 -9.30
CA ARG A 165 -8.06 -4.98 -8.11
C ARG A 165 -6.61 -5.43 -7.96
N LEU A 166 -5.97 -5.90 -9.05
CA LEU A 166 -4.55 -6.27 -9.02
C LEU A 166 -3.65 -5.05 -8.73
N ALA A 167 -3.96 -3.90 -9.30
CA ALA A 167 -3.21 -2.67 -9.04
C ALA A 167 -3.28 -2.22 -7.57
N ALA A 168 -4.41 -2.45 -6.90
CA ALA A 168 -4.60 -2.12 -5.49
C ALA A 168 -3.99 -3.15 -4.53
N ALA A 169 -3.71 -4.38 -4.99
CA ALA A 169 -3.28 -5.49 -4.14
C ALA A 169 -1.80 -5.43 -3.76
N ASP A 170 -1.49 -5.58 -2.46
CA ASP A 170 -0.15 -5.93 -1.99
C ASP A 170 0.07 -7.44 -2.00
N VAL A 171 -1.03 -8.21 -1.87
CA VAL A 171 -1.08 -9.67 -2.01
C VAL A 171 -2.33 -10.07 -2.78
N VAL A 172 -2.17 -10.97 -3.74
CA VAL A 172 -3.29 -11.61 -4.44
C VAL A 172 -3.35 -13.07 -4.02
N LEU A 173 -4.51 -13.49 -3.51
CA LEU A 173 -4.83 -14.90 -3.26
C LEU A 173 -5.75 -15.40 -4.36
N GLU A 174 -5.18 -16.09 -5.32
CA GLU A 174 -5.94 -16.73 -6.39
C GLU A 174 -6.71 -17.95 -5.85
N ASN A 175 -8.03 -17.98 -6.07
CA ASN A 175 -8.93 -19.04 -5.65
C ASN A 175 -9.49 -19.79 -6.87
N VAL A 176 -8.62 -20.48 -7.56
CA VAL A 176 -8.93 -21.29 -8.76
C VAL A 176 -8.86 -22.80 -8.54
N GLU A 177 -8.19 -23.20 -7.47
CA GLU A 177 -7.96 -24.60 -7.10
C GLU A 177 -8.93 -25.06 -5.99
N SER A 178 -8.55 -26.09 -5.23
CA SER A 178 -9.35 -26.60 -4.12
C SER A 178 -9.37 -25.62 -2.92
N GLN A 179 -10.32 -25.84 -2.01
CA GLN A 179 -10.38 -25.06 -0.76
C GLN A 179 -9.12 -25.26 0.09
N GLU A 180 -8.56 -26.47 0.11
CA GLU A 180 -7.35 -26.78 0.86
C GLU A 180 -6.16 -25.98 0.32
N ALA A 181 -6.07 -25.81 -1.00
CA ALA A 181 -4.97 -25.08 -1.63
C ALA A 181 -4.98 -23.59 -1.24
N ILE A 182 -6.15 -22.94 -1.28
CA ILE A 182 -6.22 -21.53 -0.85
C ILE A 182 -6.01 -21.36 0.66
N LEU A 183 -6.50 -22.29 1.49
CA LEU A 183 -6.25 -22.26 2.94
C LEU A 183 -4.77 -22.41 3.24
N ALA A 184 -4.06 -23.32 2.57
CA ALA A 184 -2.62 -23.45 2.72
C ALA A 184 -1.85 -22.19 2.27
N ARG A 185 -2.34 -21.44 1.26
CA ARG A 185 -1.77 -20.13 0.88
C ARG A 185 -2.01 -19.08 1.95
N VAL A 186 -3.17 -19.07 2.59
CA VAL A 186 -3.46 -18.18 3.72
C VAL A 186 -2.54 -18.48 4.90
N ASP A 187 -2.33 -19.76 5.22
CA ASP A 187 -1.44 -20.16 6.32
C ASP A 187 0.00 -19.73 6.07
N ARG A 188 0.54 -19.97 4.87
CA ARG A 188 1.87 -19.47 4.50
C ARG A 188 1.96 -17.94 4.56
N LEU A 189 0.96 -17.23 4.04
CA LEU A 189 0.92 -15.76 4.13
C LEU A 189 0.96 -15.29 5.59
N TRP A 190 0.22 -15.97 6.46
CA TRP A 190 0.20 -15.67 7.89
C TRP A 190 1.58 -15.86 8.50
N ASP A 191 2.17 -17.04 8.37
CA ASP A 191 3.43 -17.41 9.00
C ASP A 191 4.63 -16.63 8.44
N GLU A 192 4.69 -16.46 7.12
CA GLU A 192 5.86 -15.90 6.45
C GLU A 192 5.82 -14.36 6.31
N ARG A 193 4.62 -13.74 6.42
CA ARG A 193 4.50 -12.30 6.20
C ARG A 193 3.70 -11.57 7.27
N LEU A 194 2.47 -12.01 7.62
CA LEU A 194 1.60 -11.20 8.49
C LEU A 194 2.11 -11.17 9.94
N GLU A 195 2.44 -12.31 10.55
CA GLU A 195 3.03 -12.35 11.90
C GLU A 195 4.38 -11.62 11.98
N PRO A 196 5.35 -11.87 11.08
CA PRO A 196 6.61 -11.12 11.09
C PRO A 196 6.41 -9.61 10.85
N PHE A 197 5.45 -9.22 10.02
CA PHE A 197 5.13 -7.80 9.81
C PHE A 197 4.54 -7.17 11.08
N ALA A 198 3.59 -7.83 11.73
CA ALA A 198 3.02 -7.37 12.99
C ALA A 198 4.10 -7.20 14.08
N ALA A 199 5.00 -8.18 14.21
CA ALA A 199 6.13 -8.11 15.13
C ALA A 199 7.10 -6.96 14.82
N ASN A 200 7.39 -6.71 13.54
CA ASN A 200 8.22 -5.57 13.12
C ASN A 200 7.55 -4.23 13.44
N LEU A 201 6.22 -4.10 13.22
CA LEU A 201 5.47 -2.89 13.57
C LEU A 201 5.48 -2.65 15.08
N ALA A 202 5.24 -3.66 15.89
CA ALA A 202 5.25 -3.55 17.35
C ALA A 202 6.63 -3.11 17.88
N ALA A 203 7.70 -3.61 17.27
CA ALA A 203 9.07 -3.27 17.61
C ALA A 203 9.59 -2.00 16.92
N ALA A 204 8.77 -1.30 16.12
CA ALA A 204 9.18 -0.19 15.25
C ALA A 204 10.46 -0.52 14.45
N ARG A 205 10.54 -1.73 13.90
CA ARG A 205 11.73 -2.28 13.25
C ARG A 205 11.50 -2.46 11.75
N VAL A 206 12.49 -2.04 10.96
CA VAL A 206 12.53 -2.34 9.52
C VAL A 206 12.71 -3.84 9.32
N ALA A 207 12.01 -4.41 8.35
CA ALA A 207 12.18 -5.82 7.99
C ALA A 207 13.63 -6.12 7.64
N ALA A 208 14.13 -7.23 8.16
CA ALA A 208 15.51 -7.66 7.91
C ALA A 208 15.69 -8.03 6.43
N SER A 209 16.81 -7.60 5.86
CA SER A 209 17.30 -8.10 4.58
C SER A 209 18.68 -8.71 4.82
N SER A 210 18.94 -9.87 4.25
CA SER A 210 20.21 -10.58 4.38
C SER A 210 20.78 -10.92 3.00
N GLY A 211 22.11 -11.14 2.96
CA GLY A 211 22.82 -11.54 1.76
C GLY A 211 23.36 -10.37 0.92
N GLY A 212 24.18 -10.73 -0.05
CA GLY A 212 24.78 -9.82 -1.00
C GLY A 212 23.77 -9.23 -2.01
N PRO A 213 24.22 -8.37 -2.90
CA PRO A 213 23.35 -7.75 -3.90
C PRO A 213 22.94 -8.77 -4.98
N VAL A 214 21.63 -9.00 -5.10
CA VAL A 214 21.04 -9.80 -6.19
C VAL A 214 20.26 -8.86 -7.08
N LEU A 215 20.60 -8.81 -8.36
CA LEU A 215 19.85 -8.03 -9.36
C LEU A 215 18.75 -8.90 -9.97
N ALA A 216 17.52 -8.45 -9.82
CA ALA A 216 16.37 -9.01 -10.53
C ALA A 216 16.22 -8.35 -11.91
N GLY A 217 15.66 -9.09 -12.86
CA GLY A 217 15.22 -8.51 -14.13
C GLY A 217 14.20 -7.38 -13.92
N PRO A 218 14.00 -6.51 -14.91
CA PRO A 218 13.06 -5.41 -14.81
C PRO A 218 11.62 -5.96 -14.63
N ARG A 219 10.87 -5.36 -13.70
CA ARG A 219 9.49 -5.76 -13.41
C ARG A 219 8.53 -4.65 -13.74
N SER A 220 7.49 -4.96 -14.47
CA SER A 220 6.43 -4.01 -14.86
C SER A 220 5.56 -3.57 -13.67
N ASP A 221 5.56 -4.30 -12.55
CA ASP A 221 4.76 -4.01 -11.37
C ASP A 221 5.45 -3.09 -10.33
N TRP A 222 6.74 -2.80 -10.46
CA TRP A 222 7.46 -1.87 -9.58
C TRP A 222 6.80 -0.48 -9.47
N PRO A 223 6.37 0.17 -10.57
CA PRO A 223 5.70 1.47 -10.46
C PRO A 223 4.39 1.40 -9.65
N GLN A 224 3.59 0.35 -9.81
CA GLN A 224 2.36 0.17 -9.04
C GLN A 224 2.64 -0.11 -7.57
N GLN A 225 3.65 -0.93 -7.26
CA GLN A 225 4.09 -1.16 -5.89
C GLN A 225 4.59 0.13 -5.23
N ALA A 226 5.41 0.91 -5.93
CA ALA A 226 5.88 2.20 -5.45
C ALA A 226 4.72 3.17 -5.21
N LYS A 227 3.73 3.20 -6.11
CA LYS A 227 2.53 4.02 -5.94
C LYS A 227 1.76 3.68 -4.67
N ARG A 228 1.49 2.39 -4.39
CA ARG A 228 0.78 1.97 -3.16
C ARG A 228 1.53 2.40 -1.90
N LEU A 229 2.86 2.20 -1.87
CA LEU A 229 3.69 2.63 -0.75
C LEU A 229 3.70 4.15 -0.62
N ALA A 230 3.82 4.88 -1.73
CA ALA A 230 3.79 6.34 -1.76
C ALA A 230 2.45 6.91 -1.26
N ASP A 231 1.33 6.34 -1.69
CA ASP A 231 -0.01 6.76 -1.26
C ASP A 231 -0.19 6.55 0.26
N ARG A 232 0.32 5.45 0.81
CA ARG A 232 0.32 5.15 2.24
C ARG A 232 1.18 6.14 3.03
N ILE A 233 2.36 6.45 2.53
CA ILE A 233 3.27 7.43 3.14
C ILE A 233 2.64 8.83 3.09
N ARG A 234 2.13 9.26 1.94
CA ARG A 234 1.52 10.59 1.76
C ARG A 234 0.34 10.81 2.70
N SER A 235 -0.48 9.78 2.92
CA SER A 235 -1.63 9.87 3.84
C SER A 235 -1.24 9.84 5.33
N ALA A 236 0.01 9.56 5.68
CA ALA A 236 0.44 9.42 7.07
C ALA A 236 0.57 10.76 7.79
N ASN A 237 0.94 11.85 7.11
CA ASN A 237 1.14 13.15 7.74
C ASN A 237 1.07 14.30 6.72
N GLU A 238 0.38 15.38 7.06
CA GLU A 238 0.20 16.58 6.23
C GLU A 238 1.50 17.36 5.95
N ARG A 239 2.56 17.18 6.75
CA ARG A 239 3.87 17.79 6.52
C ARG A 239 4.62 17.15 5.35
N ILE A 240 4.17 16.02 4.85
CA ILE A 240 4.74 15.34 3.68
C ILE A 240 4.24 16.07 2.43
N LEU A 241 5.15 16.77 1.76
CA LEU A 241 4.84 17.60 0.59
C LEU A 241 4.67 16.75 -0.67
N ALA A 242 5.56 15.77 -0.86
CA ALA A 242 5.56 14.87 -2.00
C ALA A 242 6.19 13.53 -1.64
N VAL A 243 5.85 12.49 -2.40
CA VAL A 243 6.50 11.18 -2.34
C VAL A 243 6.78 10.71 -3.76
N ASP A 244 8.05 10.55 -4.07
CA ASP A 244 8.53 10.20 -5.41
C ASP A 244 9.14 8.80 -5.44
N HIS A 245 8.85 8.03 -6.48
CA HIS A 245 9.57 6.81 -6.80
C HIS A 245 10.92 7.18 -7.41
N ILE A 246 12.00 6.80 -6.77
CA ILE A 246 13.38 7.08 -7.18
C ILE A 246 14.19 5.78 -7.32
N GLY A 247 15.48 5.91 -7.59
CA GLY A 247 16.38 4.77 -7.70
C GLY A 247 16.16 3.92 -8.96
N SER A 248 16.81 2.76 -8.99
CA SER A 248 16.87 1.93 -10.21
C SER A 248 15.52 1.32 -10.60
N THR A 249 14.64 1.00 -9.63
CA THR A 249 13.30 0.44 -9.90
C THR A 249 12.34 1.47 -10.51
N ALA A 250 12.69 2.75 -10.44
CA ALA A 250 11.94 3.83 -11.07
C ALA A 250 12.31 4.05 -12.55
N VAL A 251 13.35 3.38 -13.05
CA VAL A 251 13.79 3.48 -14.45
C VAL A 251 13.26 2.28 -15.23
N PRO A 252 12.37 2.48 -16.21
CA PRO A 252 11.77 1.40 -16.98
C PRO A 252 12.85 0.54 -17.68
N GLY A 253 12.69 -0.78 -17.63
CA GLY A 253 13.61 -1.72 -18.31
C GLY A 253 14.97 -1.93 -17.62
N LEU A 254 15.26 -1.24 -16.50
CA LEU A 254 16.55 -1.36 -15.82
C LEU A 254 16.52 -2.48 -14.77
N PRO A 255 17.35 -3.55 -14.90
CA PRO A 255 17.54 -4.54 -13.85
C PRO A 255 18.02 -3.90 -12.54
N ALA A 256 17.44 -4.31 -11.41
CA ALA A 256 17.73 -3.71 -10.11
C ALA A 256 17.59 -4.73 -8.96
N LYS A 257 18.13 -4.43 -7.80
CA LYS A 257 17.72 -5.12 -6.58
C LYS A 257 16.22 -4.89 -6.39
N ASP A 258 15.47 -5.93 -6.00
CA ASP A 258 14.02 -5.82 -5.78
C ASP A 258 13.71 -5.05 -4.49
N VAL A 259 14.11 -3.79 -4.45
CA VAL A 259 13.91 -2.83 -3.36
C VAL A 259 13.34 -1.54 -3.96
N ILE A 260 12.19 -1.12 -3.48
CA ILE A 260 11.58 0.15 -3.89
C ILE A 260 12.26 1.29 -3.11
N ASP A 261 12.83 2.24 -3.84
CA ASP A 261 13.38 3.46 -3.23
C ASP A 261 12.36 4.60 -3.40
N LEU A 262 11.95 5.20 -2.28
CA LEU A 262 11.05 6.35 -2.25
C LEU A 262 11.74 7.55 -1.65
N GLN A 263 11.47 8.73 -2.19
CA GLN A 263 11.86 10.01 -1.63
C GLN A 263 10.64 10.74 -1.08
N VAL A 264 10.70 11.10 0.18
CA VAL A 264 9.71 11.93 0.87
C VAL A 264 10.26 13.34 0.98
N SER A 265 9.52 14.32 0.49
CA SER A 265 9.86 15.74 0.50
C SER A 265 9.24 16.43 1.71
N VAL A 266 10.04 17.18 2.47
CA VAL A 266 9.63 18.00 3.62
C VAL A 266 10.31 19.37 3.54
N ARG A 267 9.83 20.36 4.36
CA ARG A 267 10.41 21.72 4.34
C ARG A 267 11.72 21.83 5.12
N SER A 268 11.94 20.97 6.13
CA SER A 268 13.09 21.05 7.01
C SER A 268 13.44 19.69 7.63
N LEU A 269 14.65 19.56 8.18
CA LEU A 269 15.03 18.36 8.95
C LEU A 269 14.21 18.22 10.24
N ALA A 270 13.74 19.32 10.83
CA ALA A 270 12.83 19.29 11.97
C ALA A 270 11.48 18.66 11.58
N GLU A 271 10.94 18.97 10.41
CA GLU A 271 9.75 18.28 9.88
C GLU A 271 10.03 16.80 9.56
N ALA A 272 11.22 16.47 9.02
CA ALA A 272 11.62 15.09 8.81
C ALA A 272 11.64 14.29 10.13
N ASP A 273 12.06 14.90 11.23
CA ASP A 273 12.00 14.28 12.55
C ASP A 273 10.56 14.21 13.09
N ALA A 274 9.74 15.24 12.86
CA ALA A 274 8.36 15.30 13.32
C ALA A 274 7.45 14.24 12.64
N VAL A 275 7.69 13.87 11.38
CA VAL A 275 6.90 12.85 10.67
C VAL A 275 7.30 11.41 11.02
N ALA A 276 8.39 11.19 11.77
CA ALA A 276 8.94 9.86 12.02
C ALA A 276 7.96 8.91 12.70
N GLY A 277 7.19 9.40 13.69
CA GLY A 277 6.16 8.61 14.38
C GLY A 277 5.00 8.20 13.45
N SER A 278 4.54 9.12 12.61
CA SER A 278 3.49 8.86 11.62
C SER A 278 3.96 7.85 10.56
N LEU A 279 5.20 7.98 10.08
CA LEU A 279 5.79 7.02 9.15
C LEU A 279 5.92 5.64 9.78
N ALA A 280 6.38 5.54 11.03
CA ALA A 280 6.47 4.26 11.74
C ALA A 280 5.08 3.61 11.88
N SER A 281 4.06 4.39 12.23
CA SER A 281 2.67 3.93 12.33
C SER A 281 2.08 3.51 10.98
N ALA A 282 2.59 4.05 9.87
CA ALA A 282 2.20 3.67 8.51
C ALA A 282 3.00 2.46 7.95
N GLY A 283 3.90 1.88 8.75
CA GLY A 283 4.70 0.72 8.35
C GLY A 283 6.13 1.04 7.92
N PHE A 284 6.58 2.29 8.10
CA PHE A 284 7.92 2.74 7.68
C PHE A 284 8.75 3.26 8.87
N PRO A 285 9.19 2.38 9.78
CA PRO A 285 10.00 2.79 10.92
C PRO A 285 11.35 3.38 10.48
N ARG A 286 11.87 4.29 11.32
CA ARG A 286 13.16 4.95 11.07
C ARG A 286 14.32 3.97 11.29
N ARG A 287 15.30 4.00 10.41
CA ARG A 287 16.59 3.34 10.66
C ARG A 287 17.41 4.14 11.68
N PRO A 288 18.00 3.51 12.68
CA PRO A 288 18.84 4.20 13.69
C PRO A 288 20.03 4.90 13.04
N GLY A 289 20.50 5.97 13.67
CA GLY A 289 21.71 6.70 13.29
C GLY A 289 21.45 8.04 12.61
N LEU A 290 22.54 8.75 12.35
CA LEU A 290 22.56 9.96 11.53
C LEU A 290 22.80 9.57 10.08
N TRP A 291 21.89 9.96 9.21
CA TRP A 291 21.93 9.60 7.81
C TRP A 291 22.18 10.82 6.93
N ARG A 292 23.10 10.67 6.02
CA ARG A 292 23.38 11.63 4.93
C ARG A 292 23.74 10.88 3.67
N ASP A 293 23.50 11.50 2.54
CA ASP A 293 24.06 11.04 1.28
C ASP A 293 25.55 11.41 1.21
N ILE A 294 26.32 10.73 0.39
CA ILE A 294 27.73 11.07 0.18
C ILE A 294 27.77 12.34 -0.69
N PRO A 295 28.46 13.39 -0.24
CA PRO A 295 28.61 14.64 -0.99
C PRO A 295 29.12 14.39 -2.41
N LYS A 296 28.67 15.23 -3.35
CA LYS A 296 29.15 15.22 -4.71
C LYS A 296 30.04 16.44 -4.96
N PRO A 297 30.92 16.39 -5.97
CA PRO A 297 31.82 17.48 -6.28
C PRO A 297 31.17 18.85 -6.45
N SER A 298 29.94 18.91 -6.96
CA SER A 298 29.20 20.18 -7.11
C SER A 298 28.75 20.81 -5.78
N HIS A 299 28.61 20.00 -4.71
CA HIS A 299 28.19 20.45 -3.37
C HIS A 299 28.95 19.64 -2.32
N PRO A 300 30.18 20.08 -1.97
CA PRO A 300 31.10 19.26 -1.16
C PRO A 300 30.80 19.28 0.35
N ASP A 301 29.96 20.21 0.85
CA ASP A 301 29.65 20.27 2.27
C ASP A 301 28.74 19.09 2.70
N PRO A 302 29.19 18.23 3.62
CA PRO A 302 28.38 17.09 4.08
C PRO A 302 27.10 17.49 4.79
N ALA A 303 27.00 18.69 5.37
CA ALA A 303 25.80 19.16 6.06
C ALA A 303 24.63 19.33 5.10
N ASP A 304 24.87 19.71 3.86
CA ASP A 304 23.83 19.89 2.84
C ASP A 304 23.17 18.56 2.40
N TRP A 305 23.78 17.42 2.75
CA TRP A 305 23.34 16.08 2.35
C TRP A 305 22.62 15.33 3.47
N GLU A 306 22.31 15.98 4.57
CA GLU A 306 21.57 15.37 5.66
C GLU A 306 20.16 14.95 5.21
N LYS A 307 19.75 13.79 5.69
CA LYS A 307 18.41 13.21 5.48
C LYS A 307 17.98 12.38 6.67
N ARG A 308 16.76 11.87 6.61
CA ARG A 308 16.34 10.75 7.48
C ARG A 308 16.05 9.54 6.61
N LEU A 309 16.42 8.38 7.13
CA LEU A 309 16.24 7.11 6.41
C LEU A 309 15.27 6.22 7.18
N HIS A 310 14.25 5.78 6.50
CA HIS A 310 13.27 4.81 6.97
C HIS A 310 13.29 3.58 6.06
N GLY A 311 12.63 2.51 6.48
CA GLY A 311 12.45 1.34 5.64
C GLY A 311 11.12 0.67 5.92
N ASN A 312 10.69 -0.23 5.06
CA ASN A 312 9.44 -0.95 5.26
C ASN A 312 9.57 -2.02 6.36
N ALA A 313 8.59 -2.10 7.23
CA ALA A 313 8.46 -3.15 8.23
C ALA A 313 7.91 -4.46 7.65
N ASP A 314 7.32 -4.42 6.45
CA ASP A 314 6.78 -5.56 5.72
C ASP A 314 7.91 -6.43 5.13
N PRO A 315 8.09 -7.69 5.57
CA PRO A 315 9.11 -8.58 5.01
C PRO A 315 8.83 -8.98 3.56
N GLY A 316 7.57 -8.92 3.11
CA GLY A 316 7.18 -9.26 1.75
C GLY A 316 7.43 -8.15 0.73
N ARG A 317 7.83 -6.93 1.16
CA ARG A 317 8.14 -5.83 0.24
C ARG A 317 9.22 -4.90 0.79
N SER A 318 10.46 -5.14 0.40
CA SER A 318 11.57 -4.28 0.79
C SER A 318 11.44 -2.88 0.18
N ALA A 319 11.57 -1.85 1.02
CA ALA A 319 11.63 -0.47 0.56
C ALA A 319 12.55 0.38 1.45
N ASN A 320 13.22 1.35 0.84
CA ASN A 320 13.91 2.44 1.52
C ASN A 320 13.11 3.74 1.31
N VAL A 321 12.98 4.51 2.37
CA VAL A 321 12.27 5.78 2.34
C VAL A 321 13.24 6.87 2.79
N HIS A 322 13.65 7.70 1.85
CA HIS A 322 14.60 8.79 2.04
C HIS A 322 13.83 10.08 2.28
N VAL A 323 13.79 10.55 3.53
CA VAL A 323 13.15 11.84 3.86
C VAL A 323 14.19 12.95 3.71
N ARG A 324 13.98 13.84 2.74
CA ARG A 324 14.89 14.92 2.37
C ARG A 324 14.18 16.28 2.37
N VAL A 325 14.95 17.29 2.64
CA VAL A 325 14.49 18.69 2.53
C VAL A 325 14.35 19.04 1.05
N THR A 326 13.21 19.59 0.68
CA THR A 326 12.93 20.05 -0.68
C THR A 326 14.00 21.05 -1.13
N GLY A 327 14.54 20.87 -2.31
CA GLY A 327 15.59 21.73 -2.87
C GLY A 327 17.03 21.41 -2.39
N SER A 328 17.20 20.53 -1.38
CA SER A 328 18.55 20.12 -0.96
C SER A 328 19.31 19.38 -2.08
N PRO A 329 20.65 19.37 -2.06
CA PRO A 329 21.46 18.69 -3.07
C PRO A 329 21.07 17.20 -3.25
N GLY A 330 20.88 16.48 -2.14
CA GLY A 330 20.48 15.07 -2.18
C GLY A 330 19.08 14.86 -2.76
N TRP A 331 18.15 15.80 -2.50
CA TRP A 331 16.80 15.77 -3.06
C TRP A 331 16.85 15.98 -4.59
N ARG A 332 17.59 16.98 -5.06
CA ARG A 332 17.76 17.27 -6.50
C ARG A 332 18.50 16.15 -7.22
N PHE A 333 19.56 15.61 -6.60
CA PHE A 333 20.34 14.52 -7.17
C PHE A 333 19.49 13.28 -7.42
N ALA A 334 18.67 12.86 -6.46
CA ALA A 334 17.87 11.65 -6.59
C ALA A 334 16.84 11.73 -7.72
N LEU A 335 16.15 12.86 -7.84
CA LEU A 335 15.18 13.10 -8.92
C LEU A 335 15.86 13.26 -10.27
N GLY A 336 16.90 14.07 -10.33
CA GLY A 336 17.65 14.29 -11.55
C GLY A 336 18.30 13.02 -12.09
N PHE A 337 18.86 12.19 -11.21
CA PHE A 337 19.45 10.91 -11.58
C PHE A 337 18.42 9.95 -12.19
N ARG A 338 17.24 9.86 -11.58
CA ARG A 338 16.11 9.09 -12.13
C ARG A 338 15.75 9.55 -13.54
N ASP A 339 15.52 10.85 -13.70
CA ASP A 339 15.02 11.42 -14.94
C ASP A 339 16.10 11.41 -16.04
N TRP A 340 17.35 11.65 -15.66
CA TRP A 340 18.49 11.52 -16.56
C TRP A 340 18.65 10.11 -17.12
N LEU A 341 18.53 9.06 -16.29
CA LEU A 341 18.61 7.68 -16.76
C LEU A 341 17.42 7.30 -17.65
N ARG A 342 16.23 7.85 -17.38
CA ARG A 342 15.05 7.66 -18.24
C ARG A 342 15.23 8.25 -19.62
N ASP A 343 15.89 9.41 -19.70
CA ASP A 343 16.11 10.15 -20.94
C ASP A 343 17.38 9.69 -21.68
N ASN A 344 18.26 8.93 -21.03
CA ASN A 344 19.54 8.50 -21.59
C ASN A 344 19.72 6.97 -21.46
N PRO A 345 19.11 6.17 -22.35
CA PRO A 345 19.19 4.70 -22.30
C PRO A 345 20.61 4.14 -22.34
N GLN A 346 21.53 4.81 -23.03
CA GLN A 346 22.95 4.41 -23.07
C GLN A 346 23.58 4.49 -21.68
N MET A 347 23.36 5.59 -20.96
CA MET A 347 23.87 5.76 -19.60
C MET A 347 23.22 4.79 -18.61
N ALA A 348 21.94 4.43 -18.84
CA ALA A 348 21.28 3.39 -18.07
C ALA A 348 21.96 2.02 -18.25
N GLN A 349 22.45 1.69 -19.47
CA GLN A 349 23.21 0.46 -19.73
C GLN A 349 24.61 0.51 -19.09
N GLU A 350 25.31 1.63 -19.16
CA GLU A 350 26.61 1.81 -18.49
C GLU A 350 26.45 1.65 -16.96
N TYR A 351 25.40 2.24 -16.40
CA TYR A 351 25.09 2.07 -14.97
C TYR A 351 24.73 0.61 -14.63
N LEU A 352 24.05 -0.09 -15.52
CA LEU A 352 23.76 -1.52 -15.35
C LEU A 352 25.05 -2.34 -15.31
N ALA A 353 25.96 -2.11 -16.26
CA ALA A 353 27.24 -2.81 -16.31
C ALA A 353 28.04 -2.62 -15.00
N GLU A 354 28.08 -1.39 -14.46
CA GLU A 354 28.72 -1.13 -13.17
C GLU A 354 28.03 -1.83 -12.01
N LYS A 355 26.69 -1.85 -12.00
CA LYS A 355 25.94 -2.59 -10.97
C LYS A 355 26.21 -4.09 -11.01
N GLU A 356 26.28 -4.69 -12.20
CA GLU A 356 26.59 -6.11 -12.39
C GLU A 356 28.01 -6.44 -11.94
N ARG A 357 28.97 -5.61 -12.34
CA ARG A 357 30.35 -5.74 -11.88
C ARG A 357 30.47 -5.74 -10.36
N LEU A 358 29.82 -4.76 -9.71
CA LEU A 358 29.83 -4.64 -8.25
C LEU A 358 29.00 -5.75 -7.56
N ALA A 359 27.90 -6.18 -8.17
CA ALA A 359 27.11 -7.28 -7.64
C ALA A 359 27.92 -8.59 -7.62
N ASN A 360 28.68 -8.86 -8.66
CA ASN A 360 29.59 -10.00 -8.73
C ASN A 360 30.72 -9.90 -7.69
N LEU A 361 31.31 -8.70 -7.51
CA LEU A 361 32.36 -8.45 -6.52
C LEU A 361 31.87 -8.72 -5.09
N HIS A 362 30.65 -8.32 -4.78
CA HIS A 362 30.03 -8.40 -3.44
C HIS A 362 29.04 -9.56 -3.28
N ALA A 363 29.04 -10.54 -4.18
CA ALA A 363 28.05 -11.64 -4.17
C ALA A 363 28.06 -12.47 -2.87
N LYS A 364 29.21 -12.55 -2.19
CA LYS A 364 29.41 -13.30 -0.94
C LYS A 364 29.27 -12.45 0.32
N ASP A 365 29.00 -11.16 0.19
CA ASP A 365 28.83 -10.28 1.35
C ASP A 365 27.56 -10.63 2.13
N SER A 366 27.60 -10.46 3.45
CA SER A 366 26.44 -10.67 4.34
C SER A 366 25.42 -9.55 4.24
N SER A 367 25.75 -8.44 3.56
CA SER A 367 24.88 -7.28 3.36
C SER A 367 25.22 -6.53 2.09
N THR A 368 24.34 -5.63 1.68
CA THR A 368 24.54 -4.78 0.50
C THR A 368 25.31 -3.47 0.77
N GLY A 369 25.88 -3.31 1.98
CA GLY A 369 26.51 -2.05 2.40
C GLY A 369 27.73 -1.67 1.57
N ARG A 370 28.66 -2.62 1.33
CA ARG A 370 29.85 -2.39 0.51
C ARG A 370 29.48 -2.11 -0.95
N TYR A 371 28.58 -2.88 -1.50
CA TYR A 371 28.03 -2.65 -2.83
C TYR A 371 27.46 -1.23 -2.98
N ALA A 372 26.71 -0.74 -2.00
CA ALA A 372 26.17 0.62 -2.03
C ALA A 372 27.28 1.67 -1.98
N LYS A 373 28.30 1.47 -1.13
CA LYS A 373 29.43 2.37 -0.98
C LYS A 373 30.28 2.46 -2.25
N ASP A 374 30.57 1.32 -2.87
CA ASP A 374 31.48 1.28 -4.03
C ASP A 374 30.85 1.88 -5.30
N LYS A 375 29.52 1.96 -5.37
CA LYS A 375 28.83 2.71 -6.44
C LYS A 375 29.07 4.22 -6.39
N GLU A 376 29.44 4.76 -5.24
CA GLU A 376 29.59 6.20 -5.06
C GLU A 376 30.69 6.77 -5.94
N ARG A 377 31.71 5.97 -6.24
CA ARG A 377 32.76 6.38 -7.19
C ARG A 377 32.17 6.66 -8.58
N TRP A 378 31.36 5.75 -9.09
CA TRP A 378 30.70 5.92 -10.39
C TRP A 378 29.74 7.12 -10.38
N PHE A 379 29.03 7.33 -9.28
CA PHE A 379 28.16 8.50 -9.13
C PHE A 379 28.93 9.81 -9.16
N ALA A 380 30.09 9.89 -8.54
CA ALA A 380 30.91 11.11 -8.50
C ALA A 380 31.67 11.37 -9.81
N GLU A 381 32.27 10.32 -10.39
CA GLU A 381 33.16 10.45 -11.52
C GLU A 381 32.45 10.44 -12.88
N VAL A 382 31.31 9.75 -12.99
CA VAL A 382 30.58 9.55 -14.26
C VAL A 382 29.22 10.21 -14.25
N ALA A 383 28.37 9.82 -13.27
CA ALA A 383 26.96 10.22 -13.30
C ALA A 383 26.77 11.72 -13.06
N GLU A 384 27.40 12.28 -12.04
CA GLU A 384 27.17 13.68 -11.68
C GLU A 384 27.58 14.65 -12.79
N PRO A 385 28.78 14.58 -13.39
CA PRO A 385 29.15 15.49 -14.47
C PRO A 385 28.20 15.40 -15.68
N ALA A 386 27.90 14.19 -16.12
CA ALA A 386 27.02 13.96 -17.27
C ALA A 386 25.57 14.38 -17.01
N MET A 387 25.06 14.11 -15.81
CA MET A 387 23.73 14.54 -15.39
C MET A 387 23.63 16.07 -15.30
N GLN A 388 24.65 16.75 -14.74
CA GLN A 388 24.67 18.22 -14.65
C GLN A 388 24.68 18.87 -16.03
N GLU A 389 25.43 18.33 -16.99
CA GLU A 389 25.39 18.78 -18.36
C GLU A 389 24.03 18.56 -19.02
N TRP A 390 23.45 17.38 -18.85
CA TRP A 390 22.09 17.09 -19.33
C TRP A 390 21.05 18.03 -18.72
N MET A 391 21.07 18.26 -17.39
CA MET A 391 20.17 19.18 -16.72
C MET A 391 20.23 20.60 -17.30
N ARG A 392 21.44 21.09 -17.60
CA ARG A 392 21.62 22.42 -18.23
C ARG A 392 21.06 22.43 -19.64
N ARG A 393 21.35 21.39 -20.44
CA ARG A 393 20.90 21.30 -21.84
C ARG A 393 19.39 21.27 -21.97
N VAL A 394 18.68 20.52 -21.11
CA VAL A 394 17.22 20.36 -21.17
C VAL A 394 16.47 21.34 -20.28
N HIS A 395 17.17 22.25 -19.61
CA HIS A 395 16.60 23.16 -18.61
C HIS A 395 15.77 22.41 -17.54
N TRP A 396 16.32 21.27 -17.07
CA TRP A 396 15.62 20.37 -16.18
C TRP A 396 15.20 21.06 -14.89
N GLN A 397 13.95 20.90 -14.54
CA GLN A 397 13.37 21.20 -13.25
C GLN A 397 12.70 19.94 -12.72
N PRO A 398 12.80 19.64 -11.42
CA PRO A 398 12.03 18.55 -10.85
C PRO A 398 10.55 18.84 -11.06
N ASP A 399 9.79 17.81 -11.48
CA ASP A 399 8.34 17.93 -11.49
C ASP A 399 7.93 18.36 -10.09
N SER A 400 7.42 19.56 -9.97
CA SER A 400 6.87 20.02 -8.71
C SER A 400 5.59 19.23 -8.48
N ALA A 401 5.68 18.12 -7.73
CA ALA A 401 4.52 17.52 -7.11
C ALA A 401 4.01 18.46 -6.01
N ALA A 402 3.63 19.66 -6.41
CA ALA A 402 3.01 20.70 -5.62
C ALA A 402 1.73 21.08 -6.35
N GLY A 403 0.67 20.40 -6.00
CA GLY A 403 -0.71 20.70 -6.31
C GLY A 403 -1.57 20.11 -5.22
#